data_a01df8b279973ac83fc40e8fda58213e
#
_entry.id   a01df8b279973ac83fc40e8fda58213e
#
_cell.length_a   1.000
_cell.length_b   1.000
_cell.length_c   1.000
_cell.angle_alpha   90.00
_cell.angle_beta   90.00
_cell.angle_gamma   90.00
#
_symmetry.space_group_name_H-M   'P 1'
#
loop_
_entity.id
_entity.type
_entity.pdbx_description
1 polymer ?
#
loop_
_entity_poly.entity_id
_entity_poly.type
_entity_poly.pdbx_seq_one_letter_code
_entity_poly.pdbx_strand_id
1 'polypeptide(L)'
;MKLMWIKKIFLAVIGLSAGTMVAAGFFAFITAIGVVTTYAQRTKTAGYIKTYENTLAAGAILGNAWWSLGIHFGMSGAGIIFTAVSGLCYGMFVGSLIIALAETIKTVPVFFRRAKITMGLPVIIIAFALGKCIGNLLFYLLGMKI
;
A
#
# COMPACT_ATOMS: atom_id res chain seq x y z
N MET A 1 43.37 -4.31 6.39
CA MET A 1 42.42 -5.28 5.86
C MET A 1 41.41 -5.73 6.91
N LYS A 2 41.81 -6.18 8.11
CA LYS A 2 40.90 -6.65 9.19
C LYS A 2 39.86 -5.60 9.64
N LEU A 3 40.27 -4.35 9.78
CA LEU A 3 39.38 -3.26 10.24
C LEU A 3 38.23 -2.96 9.25
N MET A 4 38.49 -3.16 7.96
CA MET A 4 37.45 -2.99 6.88
C MET A 4 36.39 -4.09 6.97
N TRP A 5 36.75 -5.32 7.29
CA TRP A 5 35.82 -6.43 7.47
C TRP A 5 34.94 -6.25 8.70
N ILE A 6 35.53 -5.79 9.81
CA ILE A 6 34.79 -5.50 11.05
C ILE A 6 33.73 -4.42 10.81
N LYS A 7 34.08 -3.34 10.11
CA LYS A 7 33.13 -2.27 9.76
C LYS A 7 31.98 -2.78 8.88
N LYS A 8 32.27 -3.65 7.90
CA LYS A 8 31.24 -4.24 7.03
C LYS A 8 30.29 -5.16 7.79
N ILE A 9 30.81 -5.99 8.69
CA ILE A 9 30.00 -6.87 9.54
C ILE A 9 29.11 -6.03 10.45
N PHE A 10 29.66 -5.01 11.10
CA PHE A 10 28.92 -4.13 11.97
C PHE A 10 27.80 -3.38 11.22
N LEU A 11 28.08 -2.89 10.01
CA LEU A 11 27.10 -2.24 9.14
C LEU A 11 26.00 -3.22 8.71
N ALA A 12 26.35 -4.46 8.40
CA ALA A 12 25.38 -5.49 8.05
C ALA A 12 24.44 -5.83 9.21
N VAL A 13 24.97 -5.94 10.43
CA VAL A 13 24.17 -6.20 11.64
C VAL A 13 23.21 -5.03 11.93
N ILE A 14 23.68 -3.79 11.81
CA ILE A 14 22.83 -2.61 11.98
C ILE A 14 21.75 -2.57 10.90
N GLY A 15 22.12 -2.82 9.63
CA GLY A 15 21.15 -2.84 8.53
C GLY A 15 20.09 -3.93 8.69
N LEU A 16 20.49 -5.13 9.13
CA LEU A 16 19.56 -6.23 9.39
C LEU A 16 18.62 -5.90 10.55
N SER A 17 19.14 -5.37 11.66
CA SER A 17 18.31 -5.02 12.82
C SER A 17 17.33 -3.90 12.50
N ALA A 18 17.76 -2.86 11.80
CA ALA A 18 16.87 -1.77 11.36
C ALA A 18 15.81 -2.28 10.37
N GLY A 19 16.20 -3.12 9.42
CA GLY A 19 15.27 -3.71 8.45
C GLY A 19 14.20 -4.59 9.09
N THR A 20 14.60 -5.44 10.05
CA THR A 20 13.63 -6.29 10.78
C THR A 20 12.67 -5.46 11.63
N MET A 21 13.13 -4.37 12.24
CA MET A 21 12.31 -3.49 13.05
C MET A 21 11.24 -2.78 12.19
N VAL A 22 11.63 -2.28 11.03
CA VAL A 22 10.70 -1.64 10.07
C VAL A 22 9.71 -2.66 9.52
N ALA A 23 10.16 -3.85 9.14
CA ALA A 23 9.29 -4.90 8.63
C ALA A 23 8.28 -5.36 9.69
N ALA A 24 8.72 -5.58 10.92
CA ALA A 24 7.84 -5.96 12.03
C ALA A 24 6.79 -4.87 12.31
N GLY A 25 7.17 -3.59 12.31
CA GLY A 25 6.25 -2.46 12.47
C GLY A 25 5.21 -2.40 11.36
N PHE A 26 5.61 -2.61 10.11
CA PHE A 26 4.70 -2.62 8.96
C PHE A 26 3.68 -3.77 9.05
N PHE A 27 4.13 -4.99 9.34
CA PHE A 27 3.22 -6.12 9.49
C PHE A 27 2.31 -5.99 10.72
N ALA A 28 2.82 -5.47 11.83
CA ALA A 28 2.02 -5.19 13.01
C ALA A 28 0.92 -4.16 12.71
N PHE A 29 1.23 -3.12 11.94
CA PHE A 29 0.27 -2.11 11.50
C PHE A 29 -0.84 -2.70 10.63
N ILE A 30 -0.49 -3.49 9.60
CA ILE A 30 -1.47 -4.16 8.73
C ILE A 30 -2.37 -5.11 9.52
N THR A 31 -1.80 -5.85 10.47
CA THR A 31 -2.55 -6.79 11.32
C THR A 31 -3.45 -6.05 12.30
N ALA A 32 -2.98 -4.95 12.89
CA ALA A 32 -3.76 -4.14 13.81
C ALA A 32 -4.99 -3.49 13.14
N ILE A 33 -4.84 -3.02 11.91
CA ILE A 33 -5.97 -2.48 11.11
C ILE A 33 -6.90 -3.61 10.64
N GLY A 34 -6.40 -4.86 10.54
CA GLY A 34 -7.18 -5.99 10.08
C GLY A 34 -7.49 -5.97 8.57
N VAL A 35 -6.59 -5.42 7.76
CA VAL A 35 -6.78 -5.31 6.29
C VAL A 35 -7.00 -6.68 5.67
N VAL A 36 -6.15 -7.66 6.04
CA VAL A 36 -6.21 -9.03 5.49
C VAL A 36 -7.51 -9.73 5.91
N THR A 37 -7.90 -9.61 7.18
CA THR A 37 -9.12 -10.22 7.69
C THR A 37 -10.38 -9.61 7.09
N THR A 38 -10.42 -8.28 6.95
CA THR A 38 -11.54 -7.57 6.31
C THR A 38 -11.66 -7.97 4.83
N TYR A 39 -10.54 -8.05 4.12
CA TYR A 39 -10.52 -8.47 2.73
C TYR A 39 -11.00 -9.91 2.56
N ALA A 40 -10.49 -10.83 3.38
CA ALA A 40 -10.88 -12.24 3.37
C ALA A 40 -12.37 -12.46 3.70
N GLN A 41 -12.94 -11.67 4.61
CA GLN A 41 -14.37 -11.70 4.93
C GLN A 41 -15.22 -11.17 3.78
N ARG A 42 -14.83 -10.05 3.17
CA ARG A 42 -15.55 -9.44 2.05
C ARG A 42 -15.56 -10.33 0.80
N THR A 43 -14.46 -11.02 0.54
CA THR A 43 -14.34 -11.96 -0.60
C THR A 43 -14.84 -13.37 -0.29
N LYS A 44 -15.32 -13.62 0.95
CA LYS A 44 -15.75 -14.95 1.43
C LYS A 44 -14.64 -16.01 1.34
N THR A 45 -13.38 -15.60 1.46
CA THR A 45 -12.19 -16.45 1.37
C THR A 45 -11.45 -16.56 2.71
N ALA A 46 -12.19 -16.59 3.82
CA ALA A 46 -11.62 -16.64 5.17
C ALA A 46 -10.68 -17.84 5.41
N GLY A 47 -10.83 -18.94 4.67
CA GLY A 47 -9.93 -20.09 4.74
C GLY A 47 -8.53 -19.85 4.16
N TYR A 48 -8.33 -18.80 3.38
CA TYR A 48 -7.08 -18.51 2.66
C TYR A 48 -6.29 -17.34 3.27
N ILE A 49 -6.55 -16.97 4.52
CA ILE A 49 -5.87 -15.82 5.19
C ILE A 49 -4.35 -15.97 5.15
N LYS A 50 -3.81 -17.17 5.42
CA LYS A 50 -2.37 -17.44 5.34
C LYS A 50 -1.79 -17.19 3.94
N THR A 51 -2.56 -17.47 2.90
CA THR A 51 -2.14 -17.22 1.52
C THR A 51 -2.03 -15.72 1.25
N TYR A 52 -2.98 -14.92 1.75
CA TYR A 52 -2.91 -13.46 1.65
C TYR A 52 -1.70 -12.89 2.39
N GLU A 53 -1.44 -13.35 3.61
CA GLU A 53 -0.28 -12.94 4.41
C GLU A 53 1.04 -13.28 3.71
N ASN A 54 1.17 -14.51 3.19
CA ASN A 54 2.35 -14.94 2.45
C ASN A 54 2.55 -14.16 1.16
N THR A 55 1.47 -13.88 0.42
CA THR A 55 1.55 -13.07 -0.80
C THR A 55 1.98 -11.65 -0.53
N LEU A 56 1.49 -11.07 0.57
CA LEU A 56 1.85 -9.72 1.01
C LEU A 56 3.33 -9.66 1.44
N ALA A 57 3.80 -10.66 2.18
CA ALA A 57 5.21 -10.78 2.56
C ALA A 57 6.12 -10.97 1.34
N ALA A 58 5.74 -11.86 0.41
CA ALA A 58 6.48 -12.06 -0.83
C ALA A 58 6.54 -10.78 -1.68
N GLY A 59 5.42 -10.06 -1.80
CA GLY A 59 5.37 -8.79 -2.51
C GLY A 59 6.28 -7.72 -1.90
N ALA A 60 6.31 -7.62 -0.57
CA ALA A 60 7.20 -6.70 0.14
C ALA A 60 8.69 -7.05 -0.07
N ILE A 61 9.04 -8.33 -0.01
CA ILE A 61 10.43 -8.79 -0.25
C ILE A 61 10.85 -8.50 -1.69
N LEU A 62 10.01 -8.88 -2.66
CA LEU A 62 10.31 -8.67 -4.08
C LEU A 62 10.39 -7.19 -4.45
N GLY A 63 9.49 -6.36 -3.93
CA GLY A 63 9.50 -4.92 -4.16
C GLY A 63 10.75 -4.25 -3.59
N ASN A 64 11.16 -4.61 -2.37
CA ASN A 64 12.39 -4.11 -1.76
C ASN A 64 13.64 -4.58 -2.50
N ALA A 65 13.69 -5.86 -2.91
CA ALA A 65 14.79 -6.40 -3.69
C ALA A 65 14.93 -5.68 -5.04
N TRP A 66 13.81 -5.46 -5.72
CA TRP A 66 13.75 -4.71 -6.97
C TRP A 66 14.34 -3.30 -6.82
N TRP A 67 13.88 -2.57 -5.82
CA TRP A 67 14.36 -1.22 -5.56
C TRP A 67 15.84 -1.20 -5.17
N SER A 68 16.26 -2.12 -4.29
CA SER A 68 17.64 -2.19 -3.80
C SER A 68 18.66 -2.59 -4.88
N LEU A 69 18.26 -3.48 -5.81
CA LEU A 69 19.11 -3.92 -6.91
C LEU A 69 19.18 -2.90 -8.06
N GLY A 70 18.37 -1.83 -8.02
CA GLY A 70 18.36 -0.80 -9.05
C GLY A 70 18.07 -1.35 -10.46
N ILE A 71 17.19 -2.35 -10.56
CA ILE A 71 16.87 -3.00 -11.83
C ILE A 71 16.06 -2.01 -12.68
N HIS A 72 16.72 -1.43 -13.67
CA HIS A 72 16.11 -0.52 -14.64
C HIS A 72 15.81 -1.30 -15.91
N PHE A 73 14.56 -1.49 -16.23
CA PHE A 73 14.18 -1.99 -17.55
C PHE A 73 14.28 -0.84 -18.57
N GLY A 74 15.34 -0.84 -19.37
CA GLY A 74 15.53 0.11 -20.48
C GLY A 74 14.56 -0.12 -21.67
N MET A 75 13.33 -0.57 -21.41
CA MET A 75 12.33 -0.90 -22.44
C MET A 75 11.42 0.31 -22.68
N SER A 76 11.69 1.06 -23.72
CA SER A 76 11.01 2.34 -24.00
C SER A 76 9.49 2.24 -24.30
N GLY A 77 8.97 1.09 -24.69
CA GLY A 77 7.52 0.90 -24.93
C GLY A 77 6.79 0.11 -23.83
N ALA A 78 7.40 -0.97 -23.32
CA ALA A 78 6.83 -1.79 -22.26
C ALA A 78 6.86 -1.10 -20.87
N GLY A 79 7.72 -0.09 -20.71
CA GLY A 79 7.82 0.69 -19.47
C GLY A 79 6.52 1.40 -19.10
N ILE A 80 5.80 1.95 -20.07
CA ILE A 80 4.52 2.65 -19.84
C ILE A 80 3.47 1.68 -19.32
N ILE A 81 3.34 0.50 -19.93
CA ILE A 81 2.38 -0.53 -19.53
C ILE A 81 2.71 -1.04 -18.14
N PHE A 82 3.99 -1.31 -17.86
CA PHE A 82 4.44 -1.76 -16.54
C PHE A 82 4.16 -0.71 -15.46
N THR A 83 4.41 0.56 -15.74
CA THR A 83 4.12 1.66 -14.80
C THR A 83 2.62 1.80 -14.56
N ALA A 84 1.78 1.68 -15.61
CA ALA A 84 0.34 1.74 -15.47
C ALA A 84 -0.22 0.59 -14.61
N VAL A 85 0.23 -0.65 -14.86
CA VAL A 85 -0.15 -1.83 -14.07
C VAL A 85 0.32 -1.71 -12.62
N SER A 86 1.55 -1.29 -12.40
CA SER A 86 2.09 -1.06 -11.05
C SER A 86 1.30 0.01 -10.32
N GLY A 87 0.99 1.13 -10.97
CA GLY A 87 0.17 2.20 -10.41
C GLY A 87 -1.22 1.73 -10.01
N LEU A 88 -1.84 0.88 -10.84
CA LEU A 88 -3.14 0.28 -10.54
C LEU A 88 -3.05 -0.65 -9.31
N CYS A 89 -2.04 -1.50 -9.23
CA CYS A 89 -1.81 -2.37 -8.09
C CYS A 89 -1.59 -1.58 -6.79
N TYR A 90 -0.78 -0.51 -6.83
CA TYR A 90 -0.60 0.39 -5.69
C TYR A 90 -1.89 1.09 -5.29
N GLY A 91 -2.68 1.56 -6.26
CA GLY A 91 -3.97 2.18 -6.02
C GLY A 91 -4.97 1.24 -5.34
N MET A 92 -5.03 -0.02 -5.78
CA MET A 92 -5.85 -1.05 -5.15
C MET A 92 -5.42 -1.35 -3.72
N PHE A 93 -4.13 -1.45 -3.47
CA PHE A 93 -3.59 -1.70 -2.13
C PHE A 93 -3.88 -0.53 -1.18
N VAL A 94 -3.59 0.71 -1.59
CA VAL A 94 -3.87 1.90 -0.78
C VAL A 94 -5.36 2.07 -0.54
N GLY A 95 -6.20 1.81 -1.56
CA GLY A 95 -7.66 1.83 -1.42
C GLY A 95 -8.17 0.83 -0.40
N SER A 96 -7.64 -0.40 -0.40
CA SER A 96 -8.01 -1.43 0.58
C SER A 96 -7.59 -1.05 2.00
N LEU A 97 -6.42 -0.43 2.18
CA LEU A 97 -5.96 0.12 3.46
C LEU A 97 -6.91 1.20 3.99
N ILE A 98 -7.31 2.13 3.15
CA ILE A 98 -8.22 3.22 3.52
C ILE A 98 -9.57 2.67 3.97
N ILE A 99 -10.13 1.70 3.23
CA ILE A 99 -11.41 1.08 3.55
C ILE A 99 -11.32 0.32 4.89
N ALA A 100 -10.28 -0.48 5.08
CA ALA A 100 -10.08 -1.22 6.32
C ALA A 100 -9.91 -0.28 7.52
N LEU A 101 -9.15 0.80 7.36
CA LEU A 101 -8.98 1.83 8.37
C LEU A 101 -10.31 2.52 8.72
N ALA A 102 -11.09 2.89 7.71
CA ALA A 102 -12.40 3.52 7.88
C ALA A 102 -13.39 2.61 8.63
N GLU A 103 -13.33 1.30 8.36
CA GLU A 103 -14.16 0.30 9.04
C GLU A 103 -13.73 0.08 10.50
N THR A 104 -12.43 -0.01 10.76
CA THR A 104 -11.87 -0.21 12.11
C THR A 104 -12.16 0.96 13.03
N ILE A 105 -12.02 2.20 12.58
CA ILE A 105 -12.25 3.40 13.37
C ILE A 105 -13.75 3.76 13.43
N LYS A 106 -14.63 3.01 12.73
CA LYS A 106 -16.06 3.32 12.59
C LYS A 106 -16.32 4.76 12.11
N THR A 107 -15.36 5.36 11.44
CA THR A 107 -15.40 6.76 11.00
C THR A 107 -16.57 7.00 10.05
N VAL A 108 -16.78 6.05 9.14
CA VAL A 108 -17.84 6.14 8.12
C VAL A 108 -19.22 6.23 8.78
N PRO A 109 -19.66 5.29 9.65
CA PRO A 109 -20.97 5.38 10.27
C PRO A 109 -21.12 6.60 11.20
N VAL A 110 -20.05 7.01 11.89
CA VAL A 110 -20.08 8.20 12.76
C VAL A 110 -20.24 9.48 11.95
N PHE A 111 -19.50 9.61 10.85
CA PHE A 111 -19.59 10.76 9.95
C PHE A 111 -21.00 10.91 9.36
N PHE A 112 -21.60 9.81 8.89
CA PHE A 112 -22.94 9.86 8.29
C PHE A 112 -24.04 10.15 9.33
N ARG A 113 -23.91 9.62 10.54
CA ARG A 113 -24.84 9.97 11.63
C ARG A 113 -24.76 11.45 12.00
N ARG A 114 -23.56 12.04 12.01
CA ARG A 114 -23.36 13.48 12.29
C ARG A 114 -23.84 14.37 11.15
N ALA A 115 -23.63 13.96 9.91
CA ALA A 115 -24.04 14.71 8.74
C ALA A 115 -25.54 14.57 8.42
N LYS A 116 -26.30 13.74 9.19
CA LYS A 116 -27.73 13.45 8.95
C LYS A 116 -28.05 12.98 7.51
N ILE A 117 -27.08 12.38 6.83
CA ILE A 117 -27.25 11.91 5.46
C ILE A 117 -27.72 10.47 5.53
N THR A 118 -29.01 10.27 5.32
CA THR A 118 -29.66 8.95 5.34
C THR A 118 -29.74 8.29 3.96
N MET A 119 -29.64 9.08 2.90
CA MET A 119 -29.67 8.60 1.51
C MET A 119 -28.51 9.19 0.71
N GLY A 120 -27.86 8.37 -0.15
CA GLY A 120 -26.84 8.85 -1.09
C GLY A 120 -25.39 8.55 -0.72
N LEU A 121 -25.14 7.70 0.28
CA LEU A 121 -23.80 7.27 0.70
C LEU A 121 -22.91 6.80 -0.47
N PRO A 122 -23.40 5.91 -1.36
CA PRO A 122 -22.61 5.48 -2.52
C PRO A 122 -22.27 6.64 -3.46
N VAL A 123 -23.19 7.59 -3.64
CA VAL A 123 -23.01 8.74 -4.53
C VAL A 123 -21.91 9.67 -4.03
N ILE A 124 -21.87 9.92 -2.72
CA ILE A 124 -20.83 10.75 -2.10
C ILE A 124 -19.46 10.10 -2.23
N ILE A 125 -19.35 8.79 -2.00
CA ILE A 125 -18.09 8.05 -2.16
C ILE A 125 -17.60 8.11 -3.60
N ILE A 126 -18.49 7.92 -4.57
CA ILE A 126 -18.16 7.99 -5.99
C ILE A 126 -17.76 9.42 -6.37
N ALA A 127 -18.50 10.43 -5.92
CA ALA A 127 -18.18 11.83 -6.18
C ALA A 127 -16.81 12.22 -5.61
N PHE A 128 -16.48 11.76 -4.41
CA PHE A 128 -15.18 12.00 -3.79
C PHE A 128 -14.04 11.29 -4.55
N ALA A 129 -14.25 10.04 -4.97
CA ALA A 129 -13.29 9.28 -5.75
C ALA A 129 -13.04 9.92 -7.13
N LEU A 130 -14.11 10.36 -7.80
CA LEU A 130 -14.02 11.06 -9.08
C LEU A 130 -13.32 12.41 -8.93
N GLY A 131 -13.66 13.19 -7.91
CA GLY A 131 -13.01 14.47 -7.63
C GLY A 131 -11.50 14.32 -7.41
N LYS A 132 -11.08 13.30 -6.68
CA LYS A 132 -9.66 13.02 -6.45
C LYS A 132 -8.95 12.53 -7.72
N CYS A 133 -9.62 11.72 -8.54
CA CYS A 133 -9.09 11.26 -9.81
C CYS A 133 -8.90 12.42 -10.80
N ILE A 134 -9.93 13.25 -10.96
CA ILE A 134 -9.90 14.43 -11.84
C ILE A 134 -8.86 15.44 -11.35
N GLY A 135 -8.79 15.70 -10.04
CA GLY A 135 -7.81 16.60 -9.45
C GLY A 135 -6.37 16.16 -9.71
N ASN A 136 -6.08 14.86 -9.55
CA ASN A 136 -4.76 14.31 -9.85
C ASN A 136 -4.42 14.38 -11.35
N LEU A 137 -5.40 14.08 -12.22
CA LEU A 137 -5.22 14.18 -13.67
C LEU A 137 -4.94 15.62 -14.10
N LEU A 138 -5.70 16.60 -13.61
CA LEU A 138 -5.48 18.01 -13.88
C LEU A 138 -4.12 18.48 -13.40
N PHE A 139 -3.71 18.07 -12.21
CA PHE A 139 -2.39 18.39 -11.67
C PHE A 139 -1.25 17.92 -12.61
N TYR A 140 -1.36 16.68 -13.11
CA TYR A 140 -0.39 16.12 -14.04
C TYR A 140 -0.41 16.78 -15.41
N LEU A 141 -1.62 17.06 -15.95
CA LEU A 141 -1.78 17.69 -17.28
C LEU A 141 -1.35 19.14 -17.30
N LEU A 142 -1.62 19.89 -16.22
CA LEU A 142 -1.23 21.30 -16.09
C LEU A 142 0.25 21.48 -15.75
N GLY A 143 1.00 20.37 -15.52
CA GLY A 143 2.44 20.41 -15.28
C GLY A 143 2.84 21.26 -14.08
N MET A 144 1.98 21.38 -13.08
CA MET A 144 2.29 22.09 -11.85
C MET A 144 3.41 21.34 -11.11
N LYS A 145 4.66 21.70 -11.45
CA LYS A 145 5.84 21.29 -10.68
C LYS A 145 5.85 22.15 -9.40
N ILE A 146 5.74 21.48 -8.27
CA ILE A 146 6.08 22.05 -6.97
C ILE A 146 7.61 22.05 -6.83
#